data_3953423e71e91c88a9e119cae242e47e
#
_entry.id   3953423e71e91c88a9e119cae242e47e
#
_cell.length_a   1.000
_cell.length_b   1.000
_cell.length_c   1.000
_cell.angle_alpha   90.00
_cell.angle_beta   90.00
_cell.angle_gamma   90.00
#
_symmetry.space_group_name_H-M   'P 1'
#
loop_
_entity.id
_entity.type
_entity.pdbx_description
1 polymer ?
#
loop_
_entity_poly.entity_id
_entity_poly.type
_entity_poly.pdbx_seq_one_letter_code
_entity_poly.pdbx_strand_id
1 'polypeptide(L)'
;MAITDVPEFAHLTDADIENLAVELDAIRQDIEDSRGERDARYIRRTIAAQRALEVAGRLMLTASSKRSAWWAGTVTLAVSKIVENMEIGHNVMHGQWDWMNDPEIHSSSWEWDMSGAAKHWRFTHNFMHHKYTNILGMDDDVGYGVIRVTRDAKWKPFNLYGNLLFNTLLAIGFEWGVGLQHLELGKIAKGGDDRKATMVRLREFGVKAGHQVAKDYIAYPALTSLSPGATFKSTLKANAIANVIRNVWANAVIFCGHFPDGAEKFTKTDMVGESKGQWYLRQMLGSANFEAGPALRFMSGNLSHQIEHHLFPDLPSNRYEEIAIRVRALCEKYDLPYTTGSFLVQYGKTWRTIAKLSLPDKYLRDTRDDAPETRSERMFDELDPSERRGLKSAIAAVRQRRRDKKAEKQPPRAA
;
A
#
# COMPACT_ATOMS: atom_id res chain seq x y z
N MET A 1 16.79 -19.71 9.03
CA MET A 1 15.57 -20.53 8.80
C MET A 1 14.99 -20.07 7.48
N ALA A 2 14.74 -21.02 6.59
CA ALA A 2 14.16 -20.69 5.29
C ALA A 2 12.67 -20.40 5.46
N ILE A 3 12.06 -19.74 4.46
CA ILE A 3 10.61 -19.48 4.44
C ILE A 3 9.76 -20.75 4.60
N THR A 4 10.33 -21.90 4.31
CA THR A 4 9.73 -23.23 4.48
C THR A 4 9.41 -23.61 5.94
N ASP A 5 9.93 -22.84 6.92
CA ASP A 5 9.51 -23.00 8.32
C ASP A 5 8.16 -22.33 8.61
N VAL A 6 7.59 -21.65 7.65
CA VAL A 6 6.22 -21.13 7.74
C VAL A 6 5.25 -22.28 7.61
N PRO A 7 4.31 -22.48 8.56
CA PRO A 7 3.40 -23.63 8.57
C PRO A 7 2.66 -23.86 7.25
N GLU A 8 2.30 -22.79 6.55
CA GLU A 8 1.61 -22.84 5.26
C GLU A 8 2.43 -23.45 4.14
N PHE A 9 3.75 -23.56 4.30
CA PHE A 9 4.68 -24.11 3.32
C PHE A 9 5.40 -25.37 3.81
N ALA A 10 5.24 -25.71 5.09
CA ALA A 10 5.97 -26.82 5.71
C ALA A 10 5.69 -28.20 5.06
N HIS A 11 4.58 -28.31 4.33
CA HIS A 11 4.21 -29.53 3.60
C HIS A 11 4.89 -29.65 2.23
N LEU A 12 5.45 -28.54 1.69
CA LEU A 12 6.09 -28.53 0.37
C LEU A 12 7.50 -29.13 0.45
N THR A 13 7.81 -29.98 -0.50
CA THR A 13 9.17 -30.45 -0.74
C THR A 13 9.97 -29.44 -1.58
N ASP A 14 11.30 -29.53 -1.59
CA ASP A 14 12.14 -28.69 -2.45
C ASP A 14 11.77 -28.88 -3.93
N ALA A 15 11.38 -30.07 -4.34
CA ALA A 15 10.91 -30.35 -5.70
C ALA A 15 9.57 -29.66 -6.01
N ASP A 16 8.65 -29.58 -5.05
CA ASP A 16 7.39 -28.86 -5.21
C ASP A 16 7.65 -27.35 -5.40
N ILE A 17 8.58 -26.79 -4.62
CA ILE A 17 8.96 -25.37 -4.69
C ILE A 17 9.61 -25.06 -6.05
N GLU A 18 10.48 -25.94 -6.55
CA GLU A 18 11.10 -25.77 -7.86
C GLU A 18 10.08 -25.89 -9.00
N ASN A 19 9.19 -26.89 -8.94
CA ASN A 19 8.11 -27.08 -9.91
C ASN A 19 7.15 -25.86 -9.91
N LEU A 20 6.76 -25.35 -8.75
CA LEU A 20 5.95 -24.14 -8.63
C LEU A 20 6.62 -22.95 -9.31
N ALA A 21 7.94 -22.78 -9.14
CA ALA A 21 8.68 -21.71 -9.78
C ALA A 21 8.66 -21.84 -11.31
N VAL A 22 8.85 -23.05 -11.83
CA VAL A 22 8.77 -23.32 -13.28
C VAL A 22 7.37 -23.02 -13.83
N GLU A 23 6.32 -23.41 -13.12
CA GLU A 23 4.93 -23.15 -13.55
C GLU A 23 4.58 -21.65 -13.49
N LEU A 24 5.06 -20.91 -12.50
CA LEU A 24 4.92 -19.48 -12.43
C LEU A 24 5.69 -18.77 -13.56
N ASP A 25 6.91 -19.21 -13.84
CA ASP A 25 7.69 -18.72 -14.98
C ASP A 25 7.01 -18.98 -16.31
N ALA A 26 6.36 -20.13 -16.47
CA ALA A 26 5.58 -20.42 -17.68
C ALA A 26 4.37 -19.48 -17.83
N ILE A 27 3.69 -19.14 -16.73
CA ILE A 27 2.63 -18.12 -16.75
C ILE A 27 3.19 -16.78 -17.22
N ARG A 28 4.33 -16.36 -16.65
CA ARG A 28 5.01 -15.12 -17.05
C ARG A 28 5.32 -15.10 -18.54
N GLN A 29 5.97 -16.16 -19.03
CA GLN A 29 6.39 -16.26 -20.43
C GLN A 29 5.21 -16.20 -21.40
N ASP A 30 4.11 -16.91 -21.11
CA ASP A 30 2.91 -16.87 -21.94
C ASP A 30 2.31 -15.47 -22.06
N ILE A 31 2.33 -14.70 -20.96
CA ILE A 31 1.86 -13.32 -20.98
C ILE A 31 2.81 -12.43 -21.79
N GLU A 32 4.13 -12.60 -21.61
CA GLU A 32 5.15 -11.86 -22.36
C GLU A 32 5.04 -12.11 -23.87
N ASP A 33 4.86 -13.35 -24.28
CA ASP A 33 4.73 -13.75 -25.68
C ASP A 33 3.42 -13.26 -26.32
N SER A 34 2.35 -13.12 -25.50
CA SER A 34 1.02 -12.66 -25.95
C SER A 34 0.80 -11.15 -25.80
N ARG A 35 1.79 -10.38 -25.32
CA ARG A 35 1.72 -8.91 -25.29
C ARG A 35 1.59 -8.36 -26.71
N GLY A 36 0.74 -7.33 -26.87
CA GLY A 36 0.54 -6.76 -28.20
C GLY A 36 -0.38 -5.56 -28.24
N GLU A 37 -0.99 -5.35 -29.40
CA GLU A 37 -1.85 -4.19 -29.70
C GLU A 37 -3.04 -4.04 -28.73
N ARG A 38 -3.57 -5.14 -28.16
CA ARG A 38 -4.63 -5.10 -27.14
C ARG A 38 -4.16 -4.31 -25.92
N ASP A 39 -2.96 -4.61 -25.44
CA ASP A 39 -2.38 -4.04 -24.22
C ASP A 39 -1.91 -2.60 -24.48
N ALA A 40 -1.25 -2.35 -25.63
CA ALA A 40 -0.87 -1.00 -26.04
C ALA A 40 -2.08 -0.06 -26.17
N ARG A 41 -3.18 -0.56 -26.71
CA ARG A 41 -4.44 0.18 -26.87
C ARG A 41 -5.10 0.46 -25.53
N TYR A 42 -4.99 -0.45 -24.58
CA TYR A 42 -5.50 -0.27 -23.23
C TYR A 42 -4.85 0.94 -22.55
N ILE A 43 -3.53 0.98 -22.45
CA ILE A 43 -2.84 2.07 -21.76
C ILE A 43 -3.04 3.42 -22.45
N ARG A 44 -2.95 3.47 -23.79
CA ARG A 44 -3.18 4.70 -24.56
C ARG A 44 -4.58 5.26 -24.37
N ARG A 45 -5.62 4.39 -24.33
CA ARG A 45 -7.00 4.79 -24.04
C ARG A 45 -7.18 5.26 -22.60
N THR A 46 -6.53 4.59 -21.67
CA THR A 46 -6.55 4.98 -20.26
C THR A 46 -5.95 6.37 -20.06
N ILE A 47 -4.79 6.66 -20.66
CA ILE A 47 -4.17 7.98 -20.64
C ILE A 47 -5.07 9.03 -21.28
N ALA A 48 -5.66 8.74 -22.44
CA ALA A 48 -6.55 9.66 -23.14
C ALA A 48 -7.83 9.96 -22.30
N ALA A 49 -8.41 8.93 -21.69
CA ALA A 49 -9.57 9.07 -20.80
C ALA A 49 -9.25 9.90 -19.55
N GLN A 50 -8.10 9.63 -18.93
CA GLN A 50 -7.63 10.41 -17.76
C GLN A 50 -7.44 11.89 -18.11
N ARG A 51 -6.77 12.20 -19.22
CA ARG A 51 -6.57 13.58 -19.69
C ARG A 51 -7.92 14.27 -19.98
N ALA A 52 -8.86 13.56 -20.60
CA ALA A 52 -10.21 14.07 -20.83
C ALA A 52 -10.96 14.37 -19.51
N LEU A 53 -10.87 13.48 -18.53
CA LEU A 53 -11.44 13.69 -17.19
C LEU A 53 -10.81 14.91 -16.49
N GLU A 54 -9.51 15.08 -16.57
CA GLU A 54 -8.84 16.24 -15.99
C GLU A 54 -9.34 17.55 -16.60
N VAL A 55 -9.36 17.63 -17.94
CA VAL A 55 -9.88 18.81 -18.67
C VAL A 55 -11.34 19.06 -18.30
N ALA A 56 -12.18 18.04 -18.32
CA ALA A 56 -13.60 18.17 -17.95
C ALA A 56 -13.77 18.67 -16.51
N GLY A 57 -13.05 18.10 -15.55
CA GLY A 57 -13.07 18.54 -14.16
C GLY A 57 -12.64 20.01 -14.00
N ARG A 58 -11.55 20.42 -14.70
CA ARG A 58 -11.07 21.82 -14.72
C ARG A 58 -12.10 22.75 -15.32
N LEU A 59 -12.74 22.39 -16.45
CA LEU A 59 -13.81 23.18 -17.08
C LEU A 59 -15.03 23.31 -16.17
N MET A 60 -15.48 22.25 -15.51
CA MET A 60 -16.58 22.33 -14.54
C MET A 60 -16.27 23.30 -13.39
N LEU A 61 -15.02 23.34 -12.93
CA LEU A 61 -14.58 24.22 -11.86
C LEU A 61 -14.57 25.71 -12.26
N THR A 62 -14.63 26.07 -13.55
CA THR A 62 -14.83 27.46 -13.98
C THR A 62 -16.21 28.02 -13.59
N ALA A 63 -17.15 27.15 -13.22
CA ALA A 63 -18.46 27.49 -12.70
C ALA A 63 -18.63 27.14 -11.21
N SER A 64 -17.53 27.04 -10.47
CA SER A 64 -17.46 26.51 -9.08
C SER A 64 -18.18 27.37 -8.02
N SER A 65 -18.68 28.53 -8.37
CA SER A 65 -19.62 29.29 -7.52
C SER A 65 -20.97 28.58 -7.39
N LYS A 66 -21.34 27.73 -8.36
CA LYS A 66 -22.52 26.86 -8.28
C LYS A 66 -22.13 25.54 -7.58
N ARG A 67 -22.84 25.19 -6.52
CA ARG A 67 -22.57 23.99 -5.70
C ARG A 67 -22.52 22.70 -6.51
N SER A 68 -23.42 22.52 -7.49
CA SER A 68 -23.43 21.34 -8.36
C SER A 68 -22.19 21.26 -9.26
N ALA A 69 -21.78 22.35 -9.89
CA ALA A 69 -20.58 22.40 -10.71
C ALA A 69 -19.31 22.18 -9.86
N TRP A 70 -19.29 22.73 -8.65
CA TRP A 70 -18.20 22.53 -7.72
C TRP A 70 -18.01 21.05 -7.33
N TRP A 71 -19.10 20.35 -6.95
CA TRP A 71 -19.02 18.93 -6.62
C TRP A 71 -18.71 18.07 -7.86
N ALA A 72 -19.39 18.33 -8.99
CA ALA A 72 -19.13 17.60 -10.23
C ALA A 72 -17.64 17.74 -10.65
N GLY A 73 -17.11 18.96 -10.68
CA GLY A 73 -15.73 19.21 -11.02
C GLY A 73 -14.73 18.61 -10.02
N THR A 74 -15.03 18.70 -8.72
CA THR A 74 -14.18 18.11 -7.67
C THR A 74 -14.10 16.59 -7.77
N VAL A 75 -15.24 15.91 -7.94
CA VAL A 75 -15.29 14.44 -8.07
C VAL A 75 -14.63 13.99 -9.37
N THR A 76 -14.92 14.65 -10.50
CA THR A 76 -14.28 14.32 -11.79
C THR A 76 -12.77 14.48 -11.71
N LEU A 77 -12.28 15.55 -11.06
CA LEU A 77 -10.86 15.76 -10.84
C LEU A 77 -10.25 14.71 -9.91
N ALA A 78 -10.96 14.33 -8.85
CA ALA A 78 -10.51 13.26 -7.95
C ALA A 78 -10.37 11.92 -8.68
N VAL A 79 -11.36 11.55 -9.50
CA VAL A 79 -11.30 10.33 -10.34
C VAL A 79 -10.13 10.40 -11.30
N SER A 80 -9.93 11.53 -12.00
CA SER A 80 -8.80 11.74 -12.89
C SER A 80 -7.46 11.52 -12.18
N LYS A 81 -7.29 12.09 -10.97
CA LYS A 81 -6.08 11.94 -10.16
C LYS A 81 -5.87 10.52 -9.62
N ILE A 82 -6.95 9.82 -9.30
CA ILE A 82 -6.88 8.40 -8.90
C ILE A 82 -6.39 7.55 -10.08
N VAL A 83 -6.98 7.72 -11.26
CA VAL A 83 -6.58 6.97 -12.46
C VAL A 83 -5.12 7.27 -12.83
N GLU A 84 -4.71 8.54 -12.79
CA GLU A 84 -3.32 8.92 -13.03
C GLU A 84 -2.36 8.26 -12.05
N ASN A 85 -2.69 8.26 -10.76
CA ASN A 85 -1.82 7.71 -9.73
C ASN A 85 -1.77 6.18 -9.76
N MET A 86 -2.93 5.51 -9.81
CA MET A 86 -3.06 4.06 -9.61
C MET A 86 -2.89 3.28 -10.92
N GLU A 87 -3.67 3.60 -11.96
CA GLU A 87 -3.68 2.79 -13.18
C GLU A 87 -2.58 3.20 -14.17
N ILE A 88 -2.20 4.49 -14.19
CA ILE A 88 -1.19 4.97 -15.13
C ILE A 88 0.17 5.05 -14.45
N GLY A 89 0.37 6.01 -13.55
CA GLY A 89 1.69 6.34 -12.99
C GLY A 89 2.35 5.15 -12.31
N HIS A 90 1.65 4.48 -11.41
CA HIS A 90 2.13 3.28 -10.73
C HIS A 90 2.57 2.19 -11.73
N ASN A 91 1.70 1.81 -12.66
CA ASN A 91 1.92 0.72 -13.59
C ASN A 91 2.97 1.06 -14.66
N VAL A 92 2.99 2.30 -15.17
CA VAL A 92 4.04 2.74 -16.12
C VAL A 92 5.41 2.72 -15.43
N MET A 93 5.50 3.21 -14.20
CA MET A 93 6.76 3.23 -13.47
C MET A 93 7.27 1.83 -13.08
N HIS A 94 6.41 0.81 -13.03
CA HIS A 94 6.80 -0.60 -12.94
C HIS A 94 7.40 -1.17 -14.23
N GLY A 95 7.39 -0.42 -15.32
CA GLY A 95 7.91 -0.89 -16.63
C GLY A 95 6.94 -1.78 -17.40
N GLN A 96 5.68 -1.86 -16.98
CA GLN A 96 4.66 -2.73 -17.61
C GLN A 96 4.47 -2.46 -19.10
N TRP A 97 4.85 -1.28 -19.58
CA TRP A 97 4.68 -0.81 -20.96
C TRP A 97 6.00 -0.55 -21.69
N ASP A 98 7.14 -0.81 -21.06
CA ASP A 98 8.49 -0.53 -21.63
C ASP A 98 8.77 -1.34 -22.90
N TRP A 99 8.13 -2.51 -23.04
CA TRP A 99 8.22 -3.35 -24.24
C TRP A 99 7.70 -2.65 -25.52
N MET A 100 6.87 -1.60 -25.39
CA MET A 100 6.41 -0.82 -26.54
C MET A 100 7.48 0.11 -27.12
N ASN A 101 8.58 0.35 -26.41
CA ASN A 101 9.62 1.31 -26.75
C ASN A 101 9.06 2.73 -27.06
N ASP A 102 7.97 3.11 -26.40
CA ASP A 102 7.32 4.41 -26.56
C ASP A 102 7.89 5.37 -25.49
N PRO A 103 8.69 6.41 -25.88
CA PRO A 103 9.33 7.29 -24.90
C PRO A 103 8.34 8.12 -24.06
N GLU A 104 7.08 8.25 -24.49
CA GLU A 104 6.04 8.94 -23.75
C GLU A 104 5.36 8.02 -22.70
N ILE A 105 5.51 6.69 -22.83
CA ILE A 105 4.91 5.69 -21.94
C ILE A 105 5.99 4.70 -21.47
N HIS A 106 7.09 5.22 -20.93
CA HIS A 106 8.24 4.41 -20.52
C HIS A 106 8.59 4.69 -19.05
N SER A 107 8.95 3.65 -18.31
CA SER A 107 9.25 3.76 -16.86
C SER A 107 10.36 4.77 -16.55
N SER A 108 11.36 4.90 -17.43
CA SER A 108 12.49 5.81 -17.23
C SER A 108 12.17 7.28 -17.44
N SER A 109 11.16 7.60 -18.25
CA SER A 109 10.78 8.98 -18.62
C SER A 109 9.51 9.47 -17.91
N TRP A 110 8.64 8.56 -17.44
CA TRP A 110 7.38 8.91 -16.81
C TRP A 110 7.59 9.65 -15.49
N GLU A 111 6.86 10.75 -15.33
CA GLU A 111 6.79 11.49 -14.06
C GLU A 111 5.32 11.65 -13.65
N TRP A 112 4.97 11.12 -12.50
CA TRP A 112 3.59 11.07 -11.99
C TRP A 112 3.12 12.37 -11.32
N ASP A 113 1.81 12.53 -11.15
CA ASP A 113 1.18 13.68 -10.51
C ASP A 113 1.15 13.56 -8.97
N MET A 114 2.33 13.38 -8.36
CA MET A 114 2.56 13.23 -6.92
C MET A 114 3.68 14.17 -6.45
N SER A 115 3.78 14.37 -5.14
CA SER A 115 4.82 15.24 -4.54
C SER A 115 6.22 14.61 -4.55
N GLY A 116 6.32 13.28 -4.55
CA GLY A 116 7.59 12.54 -4.65
C GLY A 116 8.05 12.38 -6.09
N ALA A 117 9.36 12.45 -6.34
CA ALA A 117 9.94 12.24 -7.67
C ALA A 117 9.88 10.76 -8.07
N ALA A 118 9.46 10.46 -9.31
CA ALA A 118 9.30 9.11 -9.83
C ALA A 118 10.56 8.25 -9.68
N LYS A 119 11.75 8.83 -9.90
CA LYS A 119 13.01 8.09 -9.79
C LYS A 119 13.29 7.55 -8.37
N HIS A 120 12.87 8.30 -7.33
CA HIS A 120 13.04 7.84 -5.94
C HIS A 120 12.06 6.72 -5.64
N TRP A 121 10.82 6.86 -6.11
CA TRP A 121 9.81 5.82 -5.97
C TRP A 121 10.23 4.53 -6.68
N ARG A 122 10.77 4.59 -7.90
CA ARG A 122 11.29 3.40 -8.59
C ARG A 122 12.36 2.67 -7.79
N PHE A 123 13.24 3.39 -7.11
CA PHE A 123 14.25 2.76 -6.25
C PHE A 123 13.61 2.14 -5.00
N THR A 124 12.83 2.91 -4.25
CA THR A 124 12.28 2.44 -2.97
C THR A 124 11.17 1.41 -3.16
N HIS A 125 10.36 1.54 -4.19
CA HIS A 125 9.24 0.63 -4.44
C HIS A 125 9.63 -0.52 -5.37
N ASN A 126 10.03 -0.28 -6.62
CA ASN A 126 10.31 -1.38 -7.55
C ASN A 126 11.48 -2.25 -7.11
N PHE A 127 12.55 -1.64 -6.57
CA PHE A 127 13.71 -2.41 -6.15
C PHE A 127 13.62 -2.86 -4.69
N MET A 128 13.41 -1.93 -3.74
CA MET A 128 13.46 -2.31 -2.33
C MET A 128 12.20 -3.06 -1.90
N HIS A 129 11.02 -2.50 -2.14
CA HIS A 129 9.77 -3.12 -1.70
C HIS A 129 9.49 -4.45 -2.43
N HIS A 130 9.51 -4.51 -3.77
CA HIS A 130 9.24 -5.75 -4.50
C HIS A 130 10.28 -6.84 -4.29
N LYS A 131 11.55 -6.48 -4.09
CA LYS A 131 12.59 -7.46 -3.76
C LYS A 131 12.46 -7.99 -2.35
N TYR A 132 12.14 -7.11 -1.41
CA TYR A 132 12.15 -7.41 0.03
C TYR A 132 10.77 -7.33 0.67
N THR A 133 9.72 -7.56 -0.11
CA THR A 133 8.32 -7.42 0.32
C THR A 133 8.09 -7.96 1.72
N ASN A 134 7.57 -7.09 2.57
CA ASN A 134 7.21 -7.34 3.97
C ASN A 134 8.35 -7.83 4.89
N ILE A 135 9.64 -7.66 4.50
CA ILE A 135 10.78 -8.00 5.38
C ILE A 135 11.09 -6.81 6.28
N LEU A 136 10.94 -7.00 7.58
CA LEU A 136 11.18 -5.98 8.59
C LEU A 136 12.60 -5.42 8.53
N GLY A 137 12.70 -4.09 8.39
CA GLY A 137 13.96 -3.36 8.34
C GLY A 137 14.74 -3.49 7.03
N MET A 138 14.08 -3.99 5.98
CA MET A 138 14.54 -3.97 4.59
C MET A 138 13.51 -3.32 3.68
N ASP A 139 12.22 -3.62 3.91
CA ASP A 139 11.11 -3.00 3.22
C ASP A 139 10.61 -1.81 4.05
N ASP A 140 10.87 -0.60 3.56
CA ASP A 140 10.46 0.63 4.25
C ASP A 140 8.94 0.91 4.09
N ASP A 141 8.23 0.19 3.22
CA ASP A 141 6.78 0.28 3.06
C ASP A 141 6.05 -0.44 4.21
N VAL A 142 6.73 -1.32 4.95
CA VAL A 142 6.16 -1.95 6.15
C VAL A 142 5.98 -0.92 7.26
N GLY A 143 4.74 -0.42 7.37
CA GLY A 143 4.36 0.59 8.35
C GLY A 143 4.97 1.98 8.12
N TYR A 144 5.57 2.22 6.97
CA TYR A 144 6.14 3.52 6.56
C TYR A 144 7.10 4.12 7.61
N GLY A 145 7.82 3.25 8.32
CA GLY A 145 8.79 3.62 9.35
C GLY A 145 8.19 4.18 10.65
N VAL A 146 6.89 4.42 10.73
CA VAL A 146 6.22 5.08 11.88
C VAL A 146 5.04 4.30 12.45
N ILE A 147 4.39 3.44 11.66
CA ILE A 147 3.22 2.66 12.09
C ILE A 147 3.69 1.25 12.43
N ARG A 148 3.31 0.75 13.59
CA ARG A 148 3.55 -0.63 13.97
C ARG A 148 2.43 -1.50 13.39
N VAL A 149 2.78 -2.37 12.44
CA VAL A 149 1.85 -3.26 11.71
C VAL A 149 2.10 -4.75 11.98
N THR A 150 3.06 -5.07 12.85
CA THR A 150 3.40 -6.43 13.26
C THR A 150 3.94 -6.46 14.69
N ARG A 151 3.74 -7.57 15.41
CA ARG A 151 4.32 -7.77 16.76
C ARG A 151 5.84 -7.92 16.73
N ASP A 152 6.42 -8.39 15.63
CA ASP A 152 7.86 -8.52 15.47
C ASP A 152 8.58 -7.17 15.51
N ALA A 153 7.86 -6.09 15.19
CA ALA A 153 8.34 -4.73 15.44
C ALA A 153 8.19 -4.38 16.94
N LYS A 154 9.33 -4.08 17.61
CA LYS A 154 9.35 -3.73 19.04
C LYS A 154 8.41 -2.58 19.36
N TRP A 155 7.51 -2.79 20.32
CA TRP A 155 6.63 -1.72 20.80
C TRP A 155 7.42 -0.57 21.47
N LYS A 156 7.01 0.65 21.19
CA LYS A 156 7.53 1.88 21.79
C LYS A 156 6.39 2.68 22.41
N PRO A 157 6.61 3.45 23.50
CA PRO A 157 5.56 4.27 24.14
C PRO A 157 4.82 5.20 23.17
N PHE A 158 5.50 5.68 22.14
CA PHE A 158 4.96 6.45 21.04
C PHE A 158 3.81 5.73 20.31
N ASN A 159 3.88 4.39 20.15
CA ASN A 159 2.86 3.65 19.41
C ASN A 159 1.46 3.75 20.02
N LEU A 160 1.37 4.01 21.35
CA LEU A 160 0.07 4.08 22.04
C LEU A 160 -0.92 5.08 21.41
N TYR A 161 -0.42 6.21 20.97
CA TYR A 161 -1.21 7.25 20.30
C TYR A 161 -0.77 7.47 18.84
N GLY A 162 0.51 7.21 18.58
CA GLY A 162 1.13 7.46 17.27
C GLY A 162 0.59 6.56 16.18
N ASN A 163 0.35 5.28 16.42
CA ASN A 163 -0.10 4.36 15.38
C ASN A 163 -1.36 4.87 14.66
N LEU A 164 -2.44 5.13 15.40
CA LEU A 164 -3.69 5.61 14.79
C LEU A 164 -3.58 7.03 14.24
N LEU A 165 -2.86 7.92 14.95
CA LEU A 165 -2.66 9.29 14.49
C LEU A 165 -1.89 9.31 13.16
N PHE A 166 -0.74 8.62 13.10
CA PHE A 166 0.08 8.60 11.88
C PHE A 166 -0.60 7.85 10.74
N ASN A 167 -1.34 6.77 11.02
CA ASN A 167 -2.13 6.12 9.99
C ASN A 167 -3.21 7.05 9.41
N THR A 168 -3.87 7.84 10.26
CA THR A 168 -4.85 8.84 9.80
C THR A 168 -4.19 9.94 8.98
N LEU A 169 -3.07 10.49 9.45
CA LEU A 169 -2.32 11.52 8.73
C LEU A 169 -1.77 10.99 7.41
N LEU A 170 -1.29 9.75 7.39
CA LEU A 170 -0.82 9.10 6.17
C LEU A 170 -1.97 8.86 5.19
N ALA A 171 -3.15 8.43 5.64
CA ALA A 171 -4.30 8.27 4.75
C ALA A 171 -4.71 9.60 4.07
N ILE A 172 -4.77 10.70 4.84
CA ILE A 172 -5.15 12.03 4.32
C ILE A 172 -4.06 12.64 3.44
N GLY A 173 -2.79 12.46 3.83
CA GLY A 173 -1.63 13.05 3.17
C GLY A 173 -0.74 12.02 2.47
N PHE A 174 -1.28 10.97 1.87
CA PHE A 174 -0.54 9.82 1.36
C PHE A 174 0.60 10.21 0.42
N GLU A 175 0.34 11.08 -0.55
CA GLU A 175 1.38 11.57 -1.48
C GLU A 175 2.58 12.22 -0.76
N TRP A 176 2.31 12.96 0.32
CA TRP A 176 3.33 13.64 1.11
C TRP A 176 4.10 12.65 1.99
N GLY A 177 3.38 11.70 2.62
CA GLY A 177 3.97 10.66 3.44
C GLY A 177 4.92 9.77 2.66
N VAL A 178 4.49 9.29 1.49
CA VAL A 178 5.32 8.49 0.58
C VAL A 178 6.51 9.30 0.05
N GLY A 179 6.28 10.56 -0.37
CA GLY A 179 7.36 11.43 -0.84
C GLY A 179 8.43 11.70 0.23
N LEU A 180 8.04 11.86 1.50
CA LEU A 180 8.97 12.03 2.63
C LEU A 180 9.71 10.72 2.97
N GLN A 181 9.04 9.57 2.87
CA GLN A 181 9.66 8.26 3.10
C GLN A 181 10.82 8.00 2.14
N HIS A 182 10.66 8.37 0.86
CA HIS A 182 11.72 8.23 -0.15
C HIS A 182 13.01 9.02 0.16
N LEU A 183 12.96 9.96 1.10
CA LEU A 183 14.14 10.71 1.54
C LEU A 183 15.03 9.89 2.49
N GLU A 184 14.53 8.77 3.01
CA GLU A 184 15.25 7.88 3.93
C GLU A 184 15.89 8.61 5.13
N LEU A 185 15.22 9.65 5.65
CA LEU A 185 15.74 10.52 6.72
C LEU A 185 16.15 9.74 7.98
N GLY A 186 15.53 8.59 8.23
CA GLY A 186 15.88 7.70 9.34
C GLY A 186 17.31 7.10 9.23
N LYS A 187 17.85 6.95 8.02
CA LYS A 187 19.21 6.45 7.80
C LYS A 187 20.26 7.48 8.20
N ILE A 188 19.99 8.78 7.97
CA ILE A 188 20.87 9.88 8.38
C ILE A 188 21.02 9.93 9.90
N ALA A 189 19.89 9.80 10.61
CA ALA A 189 19.88 9.84 12.07
C ALA A 189 20.69 8.68 12.70
N LYS A 190 20.87 7.58 11.95
CA LYS A 190 21.67 6.41 12.36
C LYS A 190 23.13 6.48 11.88
N GLY A 191 23.58 7.57 11.27
CA GLY A 191 24.95 7.76 10.80
C GLY A 191 25.33 6.96 9.56
N GLY A 192 24.36 6.40 8.83
CA GLY A 192 24.58 5.46 7.73
C GLY A 192 24.42 6.01 6.32
N ASP A 193 24.19 7.32 6.16
CA ASP A 193 23.99 7.89 4.82
C ASP A 193 24.91 9.08 4.53
N ASP A 194 25.28 9.24 3.26
CA ASP A 194 26.03 10.39 2.78
C ASP A 194 25.13 11.65 2.81
N ARG A 195 25.52 12.64 3.62
CA ARG A 195 24.81 13.93 3.71
C ARG A 195 24.62 14.62 2.34
N LYS A 196 25.58 14.44 1.42
CA LYS A 196 25.47 15.03 0.07
C LYS A 196 24.35 14.37 -0.72
N ALA A 197 24.28 13.02 -0.72
CA ALA A 197 23.20 12.29 -1.40
C ALA A 197 21.82 12.66 -0.84
N THR A 198 21.68 12.77 0.47
CA THR A 198 20.43 13.20 1.10
C THR A 198 20.06 14.64 0.75
N MET A 199 21.04 15.56 0.70
CA MET A 199 20.75 16.94 0.31
C MET A 199 20.27 17.03 -1.15
N VAL A 200 20.81 16.18 -2.05
CA VAL A 200 20.32 16.07 -3.42
C VAL A 200 18.87 15.58 -3.43
N ARG A 201 18.55 14.49 -2.70
CA ARG A 201 17.16 13.98 -2.59
C ARG A 201 16.20 15.02 -2.03
N LEU A 202 16.61 15.74 -0.97
CA LEU A 202 15.81 16.84 -0.39
C LEU A 202 15.52 17.96 -1.39
N ARG A 203 16.53 18.35 -2.18
CA ARG A 203 16.37 19.37 -3.22
C ARG A 203 15.40 18.91 -4.29
N GLU A 204 15.54 17.67 -4.78
CA GLU A 204 14.67 17.11 -5.81
C GLU A 204 13.22 16.98 -5.33
N PHE A 205 13.03 16.48 -4.11
CA PHE A 205 11.71 16.47 -3.48
C PHE A 205 11.15 17.88 -3.34
N GLY A 206 11.94 18.84 -2.86
CA GLY A 206 11.51 20.24 -2.69
C GLY A 206 11.08 20.88 -4.00
N VAL A 207 11.81 20.64 -5.10
CA VAL A 207 11.44 21.11 -6.44
C VAL A 207 10.14 20.47 -6.91
N LYS A 208 10.02 19.13 -6.81
CA LYS A 208 8.81 18.41 -7.24
C LYS A 208 7.60 18.80 -6.42
N ALA A 209 7.73 18.81 -5.09
CA ALA A 209 6.68 19.26 -4.17
C ALA A 209 6.28 20.71 -4.40
N GLY A 210 7.25 21.59 -4.67
CA GLY A 210 7.01 22.97 -5.03
C GLY A 210 6.20 23.12 -6.32
N HIS A 211 6.53 22.35 -7.36
CA HIS A 211 5.73 22.31 -8.60
C HIS A 211 4.30 21.82 -8.34
N GLN A 212 4.13 20.79 -7.52
CA GLN A 212 2.82 20.23 -7.18
C GLN A 212 1.95 21.26 -6.43
N VAL A 213 2.54 21.96 -5.44
CA VAL A 213 1.88 23.03 -4.71
C VAL A 213 1.53 24.20 -5.65
N ALA A 214 2.48 24.66 -6.45
CA ALA A 214 2.27 25.75 -7.38
C ALA A 214 1.15 25.43 -8.40
N LYS A 215 1.14 24.21 -8.94
CA LYS A 215 0.13 23.77 -9.90
C LYS A 215 -1.26 23.71 -9.25
N ASP A 216 -1.43 22.95 -8.17
CA ASP A 216 -2.76 22.61 -7.62
C ASP A 216 -3.33 23.70 -6.72
N TYR A 217 -2.49 24.46 -6.02
CA TYR A 217 -2.95 25.40 -4.99
C TYR A 217 -2.74 26.88 -5.35
N ILE A 218 -2.02 27.17 -6.46
CA ILE A 218 -1.82 28.55 -6.92
C ILE A 218 -2.30 28.70 -8.36
N ALA A 219 -1.69 28.00 -9.32
CA ALA A 219 -1.92 28.23 -10.76
C ALA A 219 -3.36 27.92 -11.18
N TYR A 220 -3.86 26.72 -10.91
CA TYR A 220 -5.24 26.37 -11.28
C TYR A 220 -6.29 27.22 -10.55
N PRO A 221 -6.22 27.49 -9.22
CA PRO A 221 -7.11 28.45 -8.57
C PRO A 221 -7.05 29.85 -9.17
N ALA A 222 -5.87 30.34 -9.53
CA ALA A 222 -5.72 31.66 -10.16
C ALA A 222 -6.33 31.67 -11.56
N LEU A 223 -6.03 30.68 -12.41
CA LEU A 223 -6.58 30.57 -13.76
C LEU A 223 -8.10 30.47 -13.78
N THR A 224 -8.69 29.63 -12.91
CA THR A 224 -10.16 29.47 -12.84
C THR A 224 -10.84 30.73 -12.31
N SER A 225 -10.19 31.51 -11.45
CA SER A 225 -10.74 32.78 -10.94
C SER A 225 -10.86 33.89 -11.98
N LEU A 226 -10.29 33.71 -13.18
CA LEU A 226 -10.53 34.58 -14.33
C LEU A 226 -11.94 34.40 -14.91
N SER A 227 -12.60 33.27 -14.60
CA SER A 227 -14.01 33.04 -14.95
C SER A 227 -14.91 33.74 -13.93
N PRO A 228 -15.97 34.47 -14.38
CA PRO A 228 -16.94 35.08 -13.47
C PRO A 228 -17.74 34.07 -12.66
N GLY A 229 -17.74 32.78 -13.07
CA GLY A 229 -18.40 31.67 -12.39
C GLY A 229 -17.58 30.96 -11.32
N ALA A 230 -16.34 31.41 -11.03
CA ALA A 230 -15.45 30.80 -10.06
C ALA A 230 -14.73 31.82 -9.19
N THR A 231 -14.19 31.37 -8.05
CA THR A 231 -13.29 32.14 -7.20
C THR A 231 -12.03 31.33 -6.92
N PHE A 232 -10.92 32.02 -6.66
CA PHE A 232 -9.68 31.37 -6.21
C PHE A 232 -9.94 30.38 -5.06
N LYS A 233 -10.68 30.81 -4.05
CA LYS A 233 -10.99 30.01 -2.85
C LYS A 233 -11.84 28.78 -3.17
N SER A 234 -12.81 28.88 -4.10
CA SER A 234 -13.66 27.75 -4.47
C SER A 234 -12.86 26.64 -5.17
N THR A 235 -11.97 27.00 -6.09
CA THR A 235 -11.11 26.05 -6.79
C THR A 235 -10.00 25.51 -5.90
N LEU A 236 -9.40 26.33 -5.04
CA LEU A 236 -8.43 25.89 -4.03
C LEU A 236 -9.02 24.78 -3.15
N LYS A 237 -10.23 24.97 -2.65
CA LYS A 237 -10.93 23.94 -1.85
C LYS A 237 -11.22 22.68 -2.66
N ALA A 238 -11.66 22.82 -3.91
CA ALA A 238 -11.94 21.69 -4.79
C ALA A 238 -10.69 20.84 -5.04
N ASN A 239 -9.55 21.47 -5.35
CA ASN A 239 -8.27 20.80 -5.55
C ASN A 239 -7.79 20.10 -4.27
N ALA A 240 -7.88 20.75 -3.11
CA ALA A 240 -7.52 20.16 -1.83
C ALA A 240 -8.34 18.90 -1.53
N ILE A 241 -9.65 18.97 -1.74
CA ILE A 241 -10.55 17.83 -1.51
C ILE A 241 -10.30 16.70 -2.53
N ALA A 242 -10.08 17.04 -3.81
CA ALA A 242 -9.73 16.04 -4.82
C ALA A 242 -8.42 15.29 -4.48
N ASN A 243 -7.40 16.01 -4.00
CA ASN A 243 -6.15 15.41 -3.53
C ASN A 243 -6.35 14.52 -2.29
N VAL A 244 -7.17 14.95 -1.32
CA VAL A 244 -7.50 14.12 -0.15
C VAL A 244 -8.24 12.84 -0.56
N ILE A 245 -9.22 12.94 -1.46
CA ILE A 245 -9.95 11.76 -1.97
C ILE A 245 -8.97 10.78 -2.64
N ARG A 246 -8.06 11.26 -3.52
CA ARG A 246 -7.03 10.44 -4.14
C ARG A 246 -6.12 9.81 -3.09
N ASN A 247 -5.67 10.56 -2.09
CA ASN A 247 -4.76 10.07 -1.05
C ASN A 247 -5.41 8.98 -0.21
N VAL A 248 -6.64 9.18 0.26
CA VAL A 248 -7.37 8.16 1.04
C VAL A 248 -7.61 6.91 0.20
N TRP A 249 -7.93 7.08 -1.08
CA TRP A 249 -8.12 5.97 -2.00
C TRP A 249 -6.83 5.14 -2.17
N ALA A 250 -5.71 5.80 -2.51
CA ALA A 250 -4.42 5.14 -2.69
C ALA A 250 -3.98 4.42 -1.41
N ASN A 251 -4.10 5.06 -0.23
CA ASN A 251 -3.84 4.43 1.06
C ASN A 251 -4.72 3.18 1.25
N ALA A 252 -6.02 3.26 1.00
CA ALA A 252 -6.92 2.13 1.19
C ALA A 252 -6.57 0.94 0.29
N VAL A 253 -6.28 1.19 -0.98
CA VAL A 253 -5.91 0.14 -1.95
C VAL A 253 -4.60 -0.55 -1.51
N ILE A 254 -3.54 0.22 -1.24
CA ILE A 254 -2.22 -0.31 -0.87
C ILE A 254 -2.29 -1.05 0.47
N PHE A 255 -2.98 -0.50 1.45
CA PHE A 255 -3.11 -1.14 2.75
C PHE A 255 -3.93 -2.44 2.71
N CYS A 256 -4.92 -2.54 1.81
CA CYS A 256 -5.64 -3.79 1.58
C CYS A 256 -4.77 -4.87 0.93
N GLY A 257 -3.72 -4.49 0.22
CA GLY A 257 -2.78 -5.43 -0.40
C GLY A 257 -1.71 -5.97 0.54
N HIS A 258 -1.34 -5.21 1.61
CA HIS A 258 -0.17 -5.52 2.44
C HIS A 258 -0.43 -5.76 3.93
N PHE A 259 -1.52 -5.23 4.47
CA PHE A 259 -1.73 -5.25 5.92
C PHE A 259 -3.03 -5.90 6.39
N PRO A 260 -3.84 -6.54 5.54
CA PRO A 260 -4.98 -7.30 6.05
C PRO A 260 -4.49 -8.58 6.74
N ASP A 261 -5.41 -9.22 7.44
CA ASP A 261 -5.21 -10.53 7.99
C ASP A 261 -4.78 -11.53 6.91
N GLY A 262 -3.77 -12.33 7.18
CA GLY A 262 -3.23 -13.32 6.24
C GLY A 262 -2.15 -12.80 5.28
N ALA A 263 -1.85 -11.48 5.26
CA ALA A 263 -0.66 -10.95 4.59
C ALA A 263 0.52 -10.99 5.57
N GLU A 264 1.44 -11.93 5.37
CA GLU A 264 2.55 -12.23 6.29
C GLU A 264 3.64 -11.15 6.27
N LYS A 265 4.34 -11.01 7.40
CA LYS A 265 5.55 -10.19 7.54
C LYS A 265 6.71 -11.11 7.91
N PHE A 266 7.88 -10.76 7.39
CA PHE A 266 9.06 -11.62 7.48
C PHE A 266 10.21 -10.90 8.20
N THR A 267 11.16 -11.68 8.67
CA THR A 267 12.42 -11.17 9.25
C THR A 267 13.57 -11.38 8.27
N LYS A 268 14.70 -10.72 8.50
CA LYS A 268 15.88 -10.86 7.65
C LYS A 268 16.43 -12.29 7.59
N THR A 269 16.20 -13.09 8.62
CA THR A 269 16.62 -14.48 8.68
C THR A 269 15.83 -15.37 7.72
N ASP A 270 14.60 -14.99 7.39
CA ASP A 270 13.71 -15.79 6.55
C ASP A 270 14.13 -15.80 5.08
N MET A 271 14.92 -14.81 4.64
CA MET A 271 15.39 -14.71 3.26
C MET A 271 16.83 -15.23 3.02
N VAL A 272 17.53 -15.69 4.05
CA VAL A 272 18.91 -16.15 3.90
C VAL A 272 18.95 -17.45 3.09
N GLY A 273 19.58 -17.40 1.91
CA GLY A 273 19.65 -18.52 0.99
C GLY A 273 18.35 -18.78 0.21
N GLU A 274 17.44 -17.80 0.15
CA GLU A 274 16.16 -17.89 -0.55
C GLU A 274 16.35 -18.25 -2.03
N SER A 275 15.74 -19.36 -2.46
CA SER A 275 15.63 -19.74 -3.87
C SER A 275 14.58 -18.90 -4.59
N LYS A 276 14.54 -18.97 -5.93
CA LYS A 276 13.50 -18.26 -6.72
C LYS A 276 12.08 -18.73 -6.34
N GLY A 277 11.89 -20.01 -6.14
CA GLY A 277 10.59 -20.57 -5.72
C GLY A 277 10.19 -20.08 -4.32
N GLN A 278 11.13 -20.02 -3.40
CA GLN A 278 10.89 -19.46 -2.06
C GLN A 278 10.57 -17.97 -2.10
N TRP A 279 11.22 -17.22 -3.01
CA TRP A 279 10.88 -15.81 -3.24
C TRP A 279 9.44 -15.67 -3.76
N TYR A 280 9.01 -16.51 -4.72
CA TYR A 280 7.62 -16.51 -5.18
C TYR A 280 6.63 -16.81 -4.05
N LEU A 281 6.91 -17.81 -3.23
CA LEU A 281 6.09 -18.13 -2.06
C LEU A 281 5.98 -16.95 -1.10
N ARG A 282 7.08 -16.23 -0.85
CA ARG A 282 7.09 -15.05 0.00
C ARG A 282 6.26 -13.91 -0.59
N GLN A 283 6.29 -13.70 -1.92
CA GLN A 283 5.41 -12.73 -2.58
C GLN A 283 3.93 -13.07 -2.39
N MET A 284 3.59 -14.36 -2.57
CA MET A 284 2.20 -14.83 -2.42
C MET A 284 1.68 -14.69 -0.99
N LEU A 285 2.48 -15.04 0.02
CA LEU A 285 2.10 -14.91 1.43
C LEU A 285 2.14 -13.47 1.94
N GLY A 286 3.06 -12.66 1.44
CA GLY A 286 3.22 -11.26 1.84
C GLY A 286 2.16 -10.32 1.27
N SER A 287 1.32 -10.82 0.37
CA SER A 287 0.33 -10.01 -0.36
C SER A 287 -1.08 -10.58 -0.22
N ALA A 288 -2.08 -9.72 -0.39
CA ALA A 288 -3.47 -10.12 -0.34
C ALA A 288 -4.26 -9.43 -1.46
N ASN A 289 -5.16 -10.18 -2.07
CA ASN A 289 -6.09 -9.66 -3.06
C ASN A 289 -7.37 -9.15 -2.39
N PHE A 290 -8.14 -8.34 -3.09
CA PHE A 290 -9.50 -8.02 -2.70
C PHE A 290 -10.49 -8.18 -3.85
N GLU A 291 -11.72 -8.55 -3.51
CA GLU A 291 -12.80 -8.71 -4.48
C GLU A 291 -13.17 -7.37 -5.11
N ALA A 292 -13.13 -7.32 -6.44
CA ALA A 292 -13.40 -6.12 -7.21
C ALA A 292 -14.12 -6.41 -8.51
N GLY A 293 -15.21 -5.70 -8.74
CA GLY A 293 -15.81 -5.62 -10.08
C GLY A 293 -14.96 -4.74 -11.02
N PRO A 294 -15.26 -4.68 -12.32
CA PRO A 294 -14.41 -4.01 -13.32
C PRO A 294 -14.08 -2.55 -13.01
N ALA A 295 -15.03 -1.78 -12.48
CA ALA A 295 -14.81 -0.38 -12.10
C ALA A 295 -13.85 -0.25 -10.92
N LEU A 296 -13.99 -1.07 -9.87
CA LEU A 296 -13.11 -1.04 -8.72
C LEU A 296 -11.71 -1.52 -9.09
N ARG A 297 -11.58 -2.55 -9.93
CA ARG A 297 -10.30 -3.01 -10.47
C ARG A 297 -9.57 -1.88 -11.19
N PHE A 298 -10.22 -1.24 -12.14
CA PHE A 298 -9.66 -0.10 -12.88
C PHE A 298 -9.24 1.04 -11.96
N MET A 299 -10.11 1.45 -11.05
CA MET A 299 -9.84 2.54 -10.09
C MET A 299 -8.73 2.20 -9.08
N SER A 300 -8.47 0.93 -8.84
CA SER A 300 -7.38 0.48 -7.96
C SER A 300 -6.06 0.24 -8.69
N GLY A 301 -5.95 0.50 -9.98
CA GLY A 301 -4.74 0.19 -10.75
C GLY A 301 -4.55 -1.31 -10.97
N ASN A 302 -5.65 -2.09 -11.00
CA ASN A 302 -5.66 -3.54 -10.97
C ASN A 302 -4.98 -4.17 -9.74
N LEU A 303 -4.64 -3.37 -8.71
CA LEU A 303 -4.06 -3.84 -7.44
C LEU A 303 -5.08 -4.60 -6.55
N SER A 304 -6.31 -4.82 -7.02
CA SER A 304 -7.17 -5.87 -6.47
C SER A 304 -6.56 -7.27 -6.63
N HIS A 305 -5.61 -7.41 -7.55
CA HIS A 305 -4.77 -8.58 -7.80
C HIS A 305 -3.34 -8.34 -7.28
N GLN A 306 -3.21 -8.04 -6.00
CA GLN A 306 -1.93 -7.67 -5.40
C GLN A 306 -0.93 -8.82 -5.39
N ILE A 307 -1.39 -10.07 -5.23
CA ILE A 307 -0.55 -11.27 -5.32
C ILE A 307 0.09 -11.35 -6.71
N GLU A 308 -0.69 -11.21 -7.76
CA GLU A 308 -0.24 -11.27 -9.14
C GLU A 308 0.68 -10.10 -9.47
N HIS A 309 0.38 -8.91 -8.93
CA HIS A 309 1.24 -7.75 -9.05
C HIS A 309 2.61 -7.97 -8.39
N HIS A 310 2.67 -8.59 -7.22
CA HIS A 310 3.93 -8.91 -6.55
C HIS A 310 4.71 -10.02 -7.23
N LEU A 311 4.04 -11.00 -7.81
CA LEU A 311 4.68 -12.06 -8.62
C LEU A 311 5.27 -11.48 -9.91
N PHE A 312 4.55 -10.58 -10.58
CA PHE A 312 4.86 -10.09 -11.92
C PHE A 312 4.60 -8.57 -12.05
N PRO A 313 5.34 -7.71 -11.33
CA PRO A 313 5.05 -6.28 -11.29
C PRO A 313 5.22 -5.55 -12.62
N ASP A 314 6.01 -6.11 -13.53
CA ASP A 314 6.34 -5.57 -14.84
C ASP A 314 5.47 -6.13 -15.99
N LEU A 315 4.52 -7.01 -15.70
CA LEU A 315 3.52 -7.44 -16.66
C LEU A 315 2.34 -6.45 -16.72
N PRO A 316 1.70 -6.27 -17.90
CA PRO A 316 0.59 -5.33 -18.04
C PRO A 316 -0.56 -5.56 -17.06
N SER A 317 -0.97 -4.51 -16.34
CA SER A 317 -1.99 -4.57 -15.28
C SER A 317 -3.33 -5.13 -15.75
N ASN A 318 -3.71 -4.86 -17.00
CA ASN A 318 -4.94 -5.39 -17.61
C ASN A 318 -4.93 -6.91 -17.83
N ARG A 319 -3.79 -7.56 -17.56
CA ARG A 319 -3.63 -9.02 -17.63
C ARG A 319 -3.76 -9.71 -16.27
N TYR A 320 -3.76 -8.98 -15.17
CA TYR A 320 -3.75 -9.59 -13.83
C TYR A 320 -4.97 -10.48 -13.55
N GLU A 321 -6.15 -10.19 -14.11
CA GLU A 321 -7.33 -11.07 -13.97
C GLU A 321 -7.09 -12.45 -14.61
N GLU A 322 -6.47 -12.51 -15.79
CA GLU A 322 -6.18 -13.80 -16.45
C GLU A 322 -5.03 -14.53 -15.76
N ILE A 323 -4.05 -13.80 -15.21
CA ILE A 323 -2.97 -14.35 -14.39
C ILE A 323 -3.54 -14.93 -13.09
N ALA A 324 -4.46 -14.23 -12.43
CA ALA A 324 -5.07 -14.62 -11.17
C ALA A 324 -5.82 -15.96 -11.25
N ILE A 325 -6.46 -16.25 -12.36
CA ILE A 325 -7.11 -17.55 -12.60
C ILE A 325 -6.08 -18.69 -12.53
N ARG A 326 -4.92 -18.49 -13.15
CA ARG A 326 -3.83 -19.48 -13.20
C ARG A 326 -3.10 -19.60 -11.87
N VAL A 327 -2.80 -18.47 -11.22
CA VAL A 327 -2.14 -18.44 -9.90
C VAL A 327 -3.02 -19.12 -8.85
N ARG A 328 -4.34 -18.86 -8.87
CA ARG A 328 -5.28 -19.54 -7.99
C ARG A 328 -5.29 -21.07 -8.19
N ALA A 329 -5.25 -21.54 -9.43
CA ALA A 329 -5.17 -22.97 -9.73
C ALA A 329 -3.86 -23.60 -9.20
N LEU A 330 -2.75 -22.85 -9.23
CA LEU A 330 -1.50 -23.28 -8.60
C LEU A 330 -1.61 -23.32 -7.08
N CYS A 331 -2.25 -22.34 -6.45
CA CYS A 331 -2.51 -22.36 -5.01
C CYS A 331 -3.34 -23.60 -4.62
N GLU A 332 -4.38 -23.92 -5.37
CA GLU A 332 -5.21 -25.12 -5.16
C GLU A 332 -4.37 -26.41 -5.34
N LYS A 333 -3.53 -26.47 -6.39
CA LYS A 333 -2.67 -27.63 -6.68
C LYS A 333 -1.66 -27.92 -5.58
N TYR A 334 -1.06 -26.87 -5.01
CA TYR A 334 0.01 -27.00 -4.00
C TYR A 334 -0.49 -26.77 -2.57
N ASP A 335 -1.81 -26.74 -2.35
CA ASP A 335 -2.44 -26.47 -1.04
C ASP A 335 -1.87 -25.22 -0.36
N LEU A 336 -1.81 -24.12 -1.12
CA LEU A 336 -1.29 -22.82 -0.67
C LEU A 336 -2.42 -21.85 -0.39
N PRO A 337 -2.28 -20.97 0.60
CA PRO A 337 -3.26 -19.93 0.85
C PRO A 337 -3.29 -18.91 -0.29
N TYR A 338 -4.49 -18.55 -0.72
CA TYR A 338 -4.73 -17.44 -1.65
C TYR A 338 -5.59 -16.40 -0.94
N THR A 339 -4.92 -15.46 -0.26
CA THR A 339 -5.58 -14.49 0.61
C THR A 339 -6.41 -13.50 -0.21
N THR A 340 -7.73 -13.51 -0.02
CA THR A 340 -8.66 -12.58 -0.67
C THR A 340 -9.84 -12.26 0.24
N GLY A 341 -10.58 -11.19 -0.06
CA GLY A 341 -11.78 -10.80 0.69
C GLY A 341 -12.37 -9.48 0.23
N SER A 342 -13.49 -9.08 0.82
CA SER A 342 -14.14 -7.80 0.50
C SER A 342 -13.23 -6.60 0.82
N PHE A 343 -13.10 -5.65 -0.11
CA PHE A 343 -12.27 -4.45 0.02
C PHE A 343 -12.49 -3.68 1.34
N LEU A 344 -13.76 -3.39 1.65
CA LEU A 344 -14.08 -2.63 2.87
C LEU A 344 -13.81 -3.41 4.15
N VAL A 345 -14.02 -4.73 4.12
CA VAL A 345 -13.75 -5.60 5.27
C VAL A 345 -12.24 -5.70 5.50
N GLN A 346 -11.43 -5.89 4.46
CA GLN A 346 -9.97 -5.92 4.57
C GLN A 346 -9.41 -4.58 5.07
N TYR A 347 -9.89 -3.46 4.54
CA TYR A 347 -9.47 -2.15 5.03
C TYR A 347 -9.83 -1.95 6.51
N GLY A 348 -11.03 -2.37 6.91
CA GLY A 348 -11.46 -2.37 8.32
C GLY A 348 -10.58 -3.25 9.22
N LYS A 349 -10.19 -4.44 8.74
CA LYS A 349 -9.27 -5.35 9.44
C LYS A 349 -7.89 -4.71 9.61
N THR A 350 -7.35 -4.07 8.58
CA THR A 350 -6.08 -3.33 8.66
C THR A 350 -6.10 -2.25 9.75
N TRP A 351 -7.17 -1.43 9.80
CA TRP A 351 -7.33 -0.43 10.85
C TRP A 351 -7.44 -1.06 12.25
N ARG A 352 -8.14 -2.19 12.36
CA ARG A 352 -8.24 -2.96 13.60
C ARG A 352 -6.87 -3.44 14.08
N THR A 353 -6.05 -3.99 13.18
CA THR A 353 -4.70 -4.46 13.46
C THR A 353 -3.81 -3.32 13.95
N ILE A 354 -3.81 -2.18 13.24
CA ILE A 354 -3.06 -0.98 13.66
C ILE A 354 -3.51 -0.49 15.04
N ALA A 355 -4.82 -0.49 15.32
CA ALA A 355 -5.36 -0.13 16.61
C ALA A 355 -4.93 -1.11 17.72
N LYS A 356 -4.97 -2.42 17.47
CA LYS A 356 -4.52 -3.47 18.38
C LYS A 356 -3.05 -3.30 18.71
N LEU A 357 -2.20 -3.12 17.69
CA LEU A 357 -0.76 -2.98 17.84
C LEU A 357 -0.30 -1.63 18.42
N SER A 358 -1.22 -0.70 18.65
CA SER A 358 -0.97 0.47 19.51
C SER A 358 -0.73 0.09 20.97
N LEU A 359 -1.22 -1.06 21.40
CA LEU A 359 -1.09 -1.54 22.77
C LEU A 359 0.28 -2.21 23.02
N PRO A 360 0.84 -2.09 24.24
CA PRO A 360 2.04 -2.82 24.63
C PRO A 360 1.87 -4.34 24.57
N ASP A 361 2.92 -5.06 24.16
CA ASP A 361 2.92 -6.52 23.96
C ASP A 361 2.41 -7.31 25.18
N LYS A 362 2.70 -6.84 26.40
CA LYS A 362 2.20 -7.46 27.65
C LYS A 362 0.69 -7.55 27.76
N TYR A 363 -0.07 -6.75 26.99
CA TYR A 363 -1.52 -6.79 26.93
C TYR A 363 -2.04 -7.64 25.77
N LEU A 364 -1.14 -8.01 24.84
CA LEU A 364 -1.45 -8.76 23.64
C LEU A 364 -1.00 -10.23 23.72
N ARG A 365 -0.24 -10.61 24.77
CA ARG A 365 0.32 -11.97 24.90
C ARG A 365 -0.70 -13.09 24.73
N ASP A 366 -1.85 -12.90 25.37
CA ASP A 366 -2.91 -13.88 25.38
C ASP A 366 -4.08 -13.44 24.47
N THR A 367 -3.85 -12.47 23.60
CA THR A 367 -4.88 -11.96 22.70
C THR A 367 -4.54 -12.35 21.27
N ARG A 368 -5.48 -13.04 20.67
CA ARG A 368 -5.49 -13.38 19.28
C ARG A 368 -6.86 -13.04 18.73
N ASP A 369 -6.94 -12.51 17.54
CA ASP A 369 -8.14 -12.55 16.75
C ASP A 369 -8.01 -13.67 15.69
N ASP A 370 -9.07 -13.89 14.92
CA ASP A 370 -9.09 -14.99 13.92
C ASP A 370 -8.14 -14.76 12.74
N ALA A 371 -7.33 -13.71 12.80
CA ALA A 371 -6.46 -13.29 11.74
C ALA A 371 -5.10 -12.88 12.31
N PRO A 372 -4.12 -13.74 12.24
CA PRO A 372 -2.75 -13.48 12.68
C PRO A 372 -2.14 -12.37 11.84
N GLU A 373 -1.45 -11.44 12.52
CA GLU A 373 -0.71 -10.36 11.88
C GLU A 373 0.67 -10.82 11.44
N THR A 374 1.18 -11.88 12.08
CA THR A 374 2.54 -12.39 11.88
C THR A 374 2.60 -13.87 12.15
N ARG A 375 3.73 -14.50 11.76
CA ARG A 375 4.08 -15.86 12.11
C ARG A 375 4.08 -16.10 13.62
N SER A 376 4.56 -15.12 14.40
CA SER A 376 4.57 -15.20 15.86
C SER A 376 3.16 -15.33 16.45
N GLU A 377 2.14 -14.73 15.84
CA GLU A 377 0.75 -14.93 16.26
C GLU A 377 0.19 -16.30 15.89
N ARG A 378 0.64 -16.89 14.78
CA ARG A 378 0.25 -18.23 14.37
C ARG A 378 0.74 -19.31 15.32
N MET A 379 1.83 -19.07 16.03
CA MET A 379 2.30 -19.96 17.10
C MET A 379 1.27 -20.10 18.24
N PHE A 380 0.29 -19.21 18.33
CA PHE A 380 -0.84 -19.32 19.25
C PHE A 380 -2.01 -20.13 18.69
N ASP A 381 -1.91 -20.70 17.47
CA ASP A 381 -2.97 -21.54 16.89
C ASP A 381 -3.23 -22.81 17.70
N GLU A 382 -2.23 -23.27 18.42
CA GLU A 382 -2.33 -24.41 19.32
C GLU A 382 -3.09 -24.12 20.61
N LEU A 383 -3.36 -22.84 20.90
CA LEU A 383 -4.13 -22.44 22.09
C LEU A 383 -5.63 -22.73 21.89
N ASP A 384 -6.27 -23.15 22.99
CA ASP A 384 -7.72 -23.35 23.04
C ASP A 384 -8.46 -22.12 22.48
N PRO A 385 -9.43 -22.30 21.57
CA PRO A 385 -10.25 -21.21 21.05
C PRO A 385 -10.90 -20.31 22.11
N SER A 386 -11.16 -20.85 23.32
CA SER A 386 -11.68 -20.09 24.47
C SER A 386 -10.67 -19.07 25.04
N GLU A 387 -9.37 -19.27 24.78
CA GLU A 387 -8.30 -18.36 25.20
C GLU A 387 -8.03 -17.24 24.18
N ARG A 388 -8.63 -17.34 22.99
CA ARG A 388 -8.49 -16.33 21.93
C ARG A 388 -9.23 -15.05 22.33
N ARG A 389 -8.49 -13.94 22.40
CA ARG A 389 -9.01 -12.65 22.82
C ARG A 389 -8.66 -11.57 21.81
N GLY A 390 -9.69 -10.94 21.28
CA GLY A 390 -9.52 -9.82 20.33
C GLY A 390 -9.31 -8.47 21.02
N LEU A 391 -9.32 -7.39 20.25
CA LEU A 391 -9.10 -6.01 20.68
C LEU A 391 -9.98 -5.59 21.88
N LYS A 392 -11.25 -6.01 21.93
CA LYS A 392 -12.16 -5.70 23.06
C LYS A 392 -11.63 -6.25 24.38
N SER A 393 -11.16 -7.49 24.40
CA SER A 393 -10.59 -8.13 25.57
C SER A 393 -9.26 -7.52 25.99
N ALA A 394 -8.41 -7.17 25.02
CA ALA A 394 -7.16 -6.45 25.29
C ALA A 394 -7.43 -5.09 25.95
N ILE A 395 -8.39 -4.32 25.47
CA ILE A 395 -8.79 -3.04 26.06
C ILE A 395 -9.37 -3.25 27.47
N ALA A 396 -10.19 -4.28 27.67
CA ALA A 396 -10.74 -4.62 28.99
C ALA A 396 -9.64 -4.97 29.99
N ALA A 397 -8.65 -5.78 29.58
CA ALA A 397 -7.50 -6.12 30.41
C ALA A 397 -6.66 -4.88 30.81
N VAL A 398 -6.45 -3.94 29.88
CA VAL A 398 -5.77 -2.66 30.17
C VAL A 398 -6.56 -1.85 31.22
N ARG A 399 -7.87 -1.77 31.06
CA ARG A 399 -8.74 -1.03 31.99
C ARG A 399 -8.74 -1.67 33.41
N GLN A 400 -8.79 -3.01 33.44
CA GLN A 400 -8.76 -3.73 34.74
C GLN A 400 -7.43 -3.49 35.45
N ARG A 401 -6.29 -3.69 34.81
CA ARG A 401 -4.97 -3.43 35.42
C ARG A 401 -4.78 -1.98 35.90
N ARG A 402 -5.43 -1.01 35.23
CA ARG A 402 -5.42 0.39 35.70
C ARG A 402 -6.25 0.56 37.00
N ARG A 403 -7.38 -0.15 37.11
CA ARG A 403 -8.22 -0.16 38.33
C ARG A 403 -7.46 -0.79 39.49
N ASP A 404 -6.85 -1.93 39.27
CA ASP A 404 -6.09 -2.66 40.30
C ASP A 404 -4.94 -1.81 40.84
N LYS A 405 -4.15 -1.18 39.95
CA LYS A 405 -3.09 -0.24 40.36
C LYS A 405 -3.59 0.98 41.11
N LYS A 406 -4.83 1.42 40.84
CA LYS A 406 -5.43 2.55 41.58
C LYS A 406 -5.91 2.10 42.94
N ALA A 407 -6.42 0.88 43.08
CA ALA A 407 -6.82 0.28 44.35
C ALA A 407 -5.61 0.03 45.25
N GLU A 408 -4.49 -0.49 44.71
CA GLU A 408 -3.24 -0.68 45.47
C GLU A 408 -2.65 0.62 46.02
N LYS A 409 -2.93 1.76 45.39
CA LYS A 409 -2.42 3.09 45.84
C LYS A 409 -3.35 3.80 46.81
N GLN A 410 -4.53 3.26 47.10
CA GLN A 410 -5.41 3.83 48.13
C GLN A 410 -5.01 3.24 49.50
N PRO A 411 -4.72 4.08 50.52
CA PRO A 411 -4.46 3.57 51.84
C PRO A 411 -5.70 2.83 52.36
N PRO A 412 -5.53 1.78 53.21
CA PRO A 412 -6.63 1.08 53.81
C PRO A 412 -7.54 2.10 54.51
N ARG A 413 -8.83 2.08 54.19
CA ARG A 413 -9.79 2.88 54.94
C ARG A 413 -9.68 2.48 56.42
N ALA A 414 -9.31 3.44 57.25
CA ALA A 414 -9.32 3.24 58.70
C ALA A 414 -10.75 2.84 59.11
N ALA A 415 -10.84 1.71 59.81
CA ALA A 415 -12.08 1.19 60.35
C ALA A 415 -12.52 1.99 61.58
#